data_01089dcdf41b8a2dc5b16d0799516492
#
_entry.id   01089dcdf41b8a2dc5b16d0799516492
#
_cell.length_a   1.000
_cell.length_b   1.000
_cell.length_c   1.000
_cell.angle_alpha   90.00
_cell.angle_beta   90.00
_cell.angle_gamma   90.00
#
_symmetry.space_group_name_H-M   'P 1'
#
loop_
_entity.id
_entity.type
_entity.pdbx_description
1 polymer ?
#
loop_
_entity_poly.entity_id
_entity_poly.type
_entity_poly.pdbx_seq_one_letter_code
_entity_poly.pdbx_strand_id
1 'polypeptide(L)'
;MHILIVGPRQVGKSTLIQKVLDAVGKPVCGFATKREDALYNPELGYPIYIYPAHGPRIQTSDNLLGYCHDRKPDVNTEVFETFAKTLQETPAIGSVILMDELGFMESHAEQFKATVLKHLDGNVPVIAAVKEKNTPFLDQVKNHPNCKCFFINEENRDELTDMVIDYLKKQF
;
A
#
# COMPACT_ATOMS: atom_id res chain seq x y z
N MET A 1 8.66 -11.99 -8.34
CA MET A 1 9.04 -10.58 -8.55
C MET A 1 7.84 -9.71 -8.20
N HIS A 2 8.06 -8.58 -7.51
CA HIS A 2 7.01 -7.72 -6.98
C HIS A 2 6.68 -6.57 -7.93
N ILE A 3 5.49 -5.99 -7.76
CA ILE A 3 4.95 -4.93 -8.61
C ILE A 3 4.75 -3.67 -7.78
N LEU A 4 5.33 -2.58 -8.23
CA LEU A 4 5.14 -1.26 -7.63
C LEU A 4 4.45 -0.34 -8.62
N ILE A 5 3.26 0.17 -8.27
CA ILE A 5 2.54 1.16 -9.05
C ILE A 5 2.89 2.54 -8.49
N VAL A 6 3.72 3.26 -9.21
CA VAL A 6 4.29 4.55 -8.78
C VAL A 6 3.57 5.69 -9.51
N GLY A 7 3.15 6.71 -8.79
CA GLY A 7 2.53 7.88 -9.41
C GLY A 7 1.99 8.88 -8.39
N PRO A 8 1.53 10.04 -8.89
CA PRO A 8 1.02 11.11 -8.05
C PRO A 8 -0.24 10.71 -7.30
N ARG A 9 -0.65 11.57 -6.38
CA ARG A 9 -1.89 11.36 -5.63
C ARG A 9 -3.10 11.41 -6.57
N GLN A 10 -4.09 10.54 -6.32
CA GLN A 10 -5.38 10.50 -7.03
C GLN A 10 -5.29 10.19 -8.54
N VAL A 11 -4.16 9.70 -9.04
CA VAL A 11 -4.00 9.32 -10.45
C VAL A 11 -4.70 8.00 -10.80
N GLY A 12 -5.16 7.24 -9.80
CA GLY A 12 -5.86 5.96 -10.00
C GLY A 12 -5.06 4.71 -9.62
N LYS A 13 -4.00 4.82 -8.82
CA LYS A 13 -3.20 3.66 -8.38
C LYS A 13 -4.03 2.56 -7.74
N SER A 14 -4.81 2.89 -6.72
CA SER A 14 -5.66 1.91 -6.00
C SER A 14 -6.73 1.30 -6.92
N THR A 15 -7.29 2.08 -7.83
CA THR A 15 -8.26 1.58 -8.82
C THR A 15 -7.62 0.58 -9.78
N LEU A 16 -6.41 0.88 -10.28
CA LEU A 16 -5.65 -0.04 -11.13
C LEU A 16 -5.36 -1.34 -10.35
N ILE A 17 -4.84 -1.22 -9.14
CA ILE A 17 -4.51 -2.37 -8.29
C ILE A 17 -5.75 -3.24 -8.05
N GLN A 18 -6.90 -2.65 -7.73
CA GLN A 18 -8.14 -3.42 -7.53
C GLN A 18 -8.55 -4.20 -8.78
N LYS A 19 -8.51 -3.57 -9.96
CA LYS A 19 -8.78 -4.27 -11.24
C LYS A 19 -7.81 -5.44 -11.47
N VAL A 20 -6.54 -5.26 -11.14
CA VAL A 20 -5.51 -6.31 -11.27
C VAL A 20 -5.81 -7.47 -10.33
N LEU A 21 -6.09 -7.20 -9.06
CA LEU A 21 -6.41 -8.23 -8.06
C LEU A 21 -7.67 -9.02 -8.45
N ASP A 22 -8.72 -8.34 -8.91
CA ASP A 22 -9.96 -8.96 -9.37
C ASP A 22 -9.72 -9.87 -10.58
N ALA A 23 -8.89 -9.44 -11.54
CA ALA A 23 -8.58 -10.21 -12.75
C ALA A 23 -7.67 -11.42 -12.47
N VAL A 24 -6.85 -11.36 -11.43
CA VAL A 24 -5.96 -12.47 -11.02
C VAL A 24 -6.69 -13.47 -10.13
N GLY A 25 -7.67 -13.04 -9.34
CA GLY A 25 -8.56 -13.90 -8.56
C GLY A 25 -7.86 -14.74 -7.49
N LYS A 26 -6.75 -14.26 -6.92
CA LYS A 26 -6.01 -14.95 -5.86
C LYS A 26 -6.37 -14.39 -4.48
N PRO A 27 -6.23 -15.18 -3.41
CA PRO A 27 -6.37 -14.65 -2.05
C PRO A 27 -5.44 -13.45 -1.83
N VAL A 28 -5.94 -12.42 -1.16
CA VAL A 28 -5.21 -11.18 -0.89
C VAL A 28 -5.00 -11.04 0.60
N CYS A 29 -3.79 -10.71 1.01
CA CYS A 29 -3.44 -10.29 2.36
C CYS A 29 -2.70 -8.94 2.32
N GLY A 30 -2.24 -8.44 3.45
CA GLY A 30 -1.58 -7.14 3.51
C GLY A 30 -2.50 -6.03 4.02
N PHE A 31 -2.36 -4.83 3.49
CA PHE A 31 -3.08 -3.67 4.03
C PHE A 31 -3.49 -2.65 2.96
N ALA A 32 -4.47 -1.81 3.36
CA ALA A 32 -4.80 -0.57 2.67
C ALA A 32 -4.89 0.58 3.69
N THR A 33 -4.36 1.74 3.33
CA THR A 33 -4.57 2.99 4.08
C THR A 33 -5.60 3.84 3.36
N LYS A 34 -6.51 4.46 4.10
CA LYS A 34 -7.58 5.25 3.51
C LYS A 34 -7.90 6.47 4.35
N ARG A 35 -8.04 7.61 3.67
CA ARG A 35 -8.65 8.80 4.22
C ARG A 35 -10.17 8.65 4.19
N GLU A 36 -10.81 8.80 5.35
CA GLU A 36 -12.26 8.71 5.48
C GLU A 36 -12.89 10.11 5.49
N ASP A 37 -13.28 10.58 4.31
CA ASP A 37 -13.79 11.94 4.12
C ASP A 37 -15.11 12.19 4.87
N ALA A 38 -15.94 11.16 5.03
CA ALA A 38 -17.19 11.22 5.78
C ALA A 38 -17.01 11.46 7.29
N LEU A 39 -15.79 11.21 7.81
CA LEU A 39 -15.44 11.38 9.22
C LEU A 39 -14.59 12.65 9.45
N TYR A 40 -14.71 13.63 8.59
CA TYR A 40 -14.00 14.91 8.73
C TYR A 40 -14.27 15.55 10.10
N ASN A 41 -13.20 15.96 10.77
CA ASN A 41 -13.26 16.69 12.02
C ASN A 41 -12.81 18.14 11.77
N PRO A 42 -13.61 19.17 12.13
CA PRO A 42 -13.26 20.57 11.89
C PRO A 42 -11.97 21.04 12.57
N GLU A 43 -11.60 20.42 13.69
CA GLU A 43 -10.38 20.80 14.45
C GLU A 43 -9.16 19.99 14.01
N LEU A 44 -9.33 18.71 13.67
CA LEU A 44 -8.26 17.75 13.41
C LEU A 44 -8.03 17.47 11.92
N GLY A 45 -9.05 17.69 11.09
CA GLY A 45 -8.99 17.39 9.66
C GLY A 45 -9.57 16.03 9.29
N TYR A 46 -9.05 15.43 8.23
CA TYR A 46 -9.51 14.15 7.69
C TYR A 46 -8.78 12.97 8.34
N PRO A 47 -9.48 12.04 9.00
CA PRO A 47 -8.84 10.87 9.58
C PRO A 47 -8.34 9.91 8.49
N ILE A 48 -7.19 9.28 8.76
CA ILE A 48 -6.58 8.27 7.91
C ILE A 48 -6.46 6.99 8.72
N TYR A 49 -7.00 5.91 8.20
CA TYR A 49 -6.98 4.59 8.83
C TYR A 49 -6.15 3.60 8.03
N ILE A 50 -5.58 2.61 8.72
CA ILE A 50 -5.01 1.41 8.12
C ILE A 50 -5.96 0.23 8.34
N TYR A 51 -6.23 -0.52 7.27
CA TYR A 51 -7.09 -1.69 7.29
C TYR A 51 -6.34 -2.92 6.80
N PRO A 52 -6.68 -4.12 7.30
CA PRO A 52 -6.32 -5.35 6.61
C PRO A 52 -6.84 -5.31 5.17
N ALA A 53 -6.11 -5.91 4.24
CA ALA A 53 -6.48 -5.93 2.82
C ALA A 53 -7.82 -6.63 2.56
N HIS A 54 -8.22 -7.52 3.46
CA HIS A 54 -9.51 -8.23 3.40
C HIS A 54 -10.23 -8.13 4.75
N GLY A 55 -11.55 -8.26 4.70
CA GLY A 55 -12.41 -8.18 5.88
C GLY A 55 -13.11 -6.83 6.02
N PRO A 56 -13.90 -6.65 7.08
CA PRO A 56 -14.66 -5.42 7.28
C PRO A 56 -13.74 -4.25 7.61
N ARG A 57 -14.04 -3.08 7.04
CA ARG A 57 -13.34 -1.82 7.36
C ARG A 57 -13.98 -1.19 8.59
N ILE A 58 -13.41 -1.46 9.75
CA ILE A 58 -13.86 -0.93 11.03
C ILE A 58 -12.91 0.18 11.46
N GLN A 59 -13.46 1.36 11.78
CA GLN A 59 -12.72 2.51 12.29
C GLN A 59 -12.70 2.48 13.82
N THR A 60 -11.49 2.41 14.37
CA THR A 60 -11.24 2.47 15.81
C THR A 60 -9.98 3.29 16.09
N SER A 61 -9.72 3.59 17.36
CA SER A 61 -8.45 4.22 17.77
C SER A 61 -7.22 3.35 17.45
N ASP A 62 -7.40 2.03 17.37
CA ASP A 62 -6.30 1.08 17.19
C ASP A 62 -5.75 1.05 15.77
N ASN A 63 -6.54 1.51 14.79
CA ASN A 63 -6.13 1.59 13.39
C ASN A 63 -6.17 3.02 12.81
N LEU A 64 -6.35 4.02 13.64
CA LEU A 64 -6.26 5.43 13.26
C LEU A 64 -4.79 5.85 13.16
N LEU A 65 -4.32 6.06 11.93
CA LEU A 65 -2.95 6.51 11.66
C LEU A 65 -2.73 7.97 11.99
N GLY A 66 -3.77 8.79 11.95
CA GLY A 66 -3.70 10.20 12.22
C GLY A 66 -4.69 11.02 11.40
N TYR A 67 -4.49 12.31 11.38
CA TYR A 67 -5.34 13.25 10.66
C TYR A 67 -4.54 14.03 9.63
N CYS A 68 -5.14 14.30 8.48
CA CYS A 68 -4.58 15.15 7.45
C CYS A 68 -5.27 16.53 7.50
N HIS A 69 -4.52 17.54 7.93
CA HIS A 69 -4.93 18.93 7.89
C HIS A 69 -3.98 19.71 6.98
N ASP A 70 -4.50 20.42 5.99
CA ASP A 70 -3.71 21.21 5.03
C ASP A 70 -2.49 20.49 4.45
N ARG A 71 -2.65 19.21 4.12
CA ARG A 71 -1.62 18.31 3.59
C ARG A 71 -0.49 17.96 4.56
N LYS A 72 -0.58 18.33 5.82
CA LYS A 72 0.36 17.93 6.88
C LYS A 72 -0.33 16.88 7.76
N PRO A 73 0.00 15.59 7.63
CA PRO A 73 -0.56 14.58 8.52
C PRO A 73 0.10 14.65 9.89
N ASP A 74 -0.72 14.57 10.92
CA ASP A 74 -0.28 14.18 12.25
C ASP A 74 -0.32 12.65 12.29
N VAL A 75 0.83 12.01 12.50
CA VAL A 75 0.99 10.56 12.31
C VAL A 75 1.19 9.86 13.64
N ASN A 76 0.35 8.88 13.94
CA ASN A 76 0.54 7.95 15.04
C ASN A 76 1.41 6.76 14.59
N THR A 77 2.72 6.89 14.77
CA THR A 77 3.71 5.88 14.40
C THR A 77 3.48 4.54 15.09
N GLU A 78 2.95 4.54 16.32
CA GLU A 78 2.69 3.32 17.10
C GLU A 78 1.65 2.42 16.44
N VAL A 79 0.66 3.00 15.74
CA VAL A 79 -0.33 2.22 14.97
C VAL A 79 0.34 1.45 13.85
N PHE A 80 1.28 2.05 13.12
CA PHE A 80 2.07 1.34 12.12
C PHE A 80 2.91 0.21 12.74
N GLU A 81 3.58 0.48 13.86
CA GLU A 81 4.40 -0.52 14.55
C GLU A 81 3.57 -1.70 15.08
N THR A 82 2.36 -1.42 15.57
CA THR A 82 1.43 -2.47 16.00
C THR A 82 0.91 -3.26 14.81
N PHE A 83 0.58 -2.61 13.71
CA PHE A 83 0.13 -3.26 12.50
C PHE A 83 1.23 -4.12 11.83
N ALA A 84 2.49 -3.76 12.01
CA ALA A 84 3.62 -4.55 11.54
C ALA A 84 3.59 -6.00 12.05
N LYS A 85 3.08 -6.24 13.25
CA LYS A 85 2.92 -7.59 13.83
C LYS A 85 1.96 -8.45 12.99
N THR A 86 0.85 -7.88 12.58
CA THR A 86 -0.11 -8.55 11.67
C THR A 86 0.50 -8.76 10.28
N LEU A 87 1.24 -7.78 9.77
CA LEU A 87 1.90 -7.88 8.49
C LEU A 87 3.04 -8.92 8.46
N GLN A 88 3.61 -9.27 9.62
CA GLN A 88 4.64 -10.30 9.74
C GLN A 88 4.12 -11.72 9.58
N GLU A 89 2.82 -11.95 9.68
CA GLU A 89 2.22 -13.27 9.47
C GLU A 89 2.59 -13.81 8.10
N THR A 90 2.90 -15.11 8.05
CA THR A 90 3.28 -15.74 6.79
C THR A 90 2.08 -15.79 5.85
N PRO A 91 2.18 -15.19 4.66
CA PRO A 91 1.09 -15.23 3.69
C PRO A 91 0.78 -16.66 3.25
N ALA A 92 -0.48 -16.95 2.99
CA ALA A 92 -0.87 -18.24 2.43
C ALA A 92 -0.22 -18.46 1.05
N ILE A 93 0.16 -19.71 0.76
CA ILE A 93 0.71 -20.07 -0.54
C ILE A 93 -0.31 -19.73 -1.64
N GLY A 94 0.15 -19.10 -2.71
CA GLY A 94 -0.69 -18.68 -3.83
C GLY A 94 -1.49 -17.41 -3.57
N SER A 95 -1.22 -16.66 -2.49
CA SER A 95 -1.79 -15.35 -2.25
C SER A 95 -0.96 -14.22 -2.86
N VAL A 96 -1.54 -13.02 -2.87
CA VAL A 96 -0.89 -11.75 -3.22
C VAL A 96 -0.88 -10.85 -1.99
N ILE A 97 0.23 -10.20 -1.73
CA ILE A 97 0.34 -9.19 -0.66
C ILE A 97 0.03 -7.82 -1.25
N LEU A 98 -1.01 -7.18 -0.75
CA LEU A 98 -1.36 -5.81 -1.07
C LEU A 98 -0.70 -4.84 -0.09
N MET A 99 -0.09 -3.78 -0.60
CA MET A 99 0.42 -2.64 0.19
C MET A 99 -0.08 -1.33 -0.44
N ASP A 100 -1.24 -0.85 -0.02
CA ASP A 100 -1.87 0.35 -0.57
C ASP A 100 -2.15 1.37 0.55
N GLU A 101 -1.32 2.36 0.76
CA GLU A 101 -0.25 2.90 -0.05
C GLU A 101 1.04 3.05 0.79
N LEU A 102 2.21 2.87 0.18
CA LEU A 102 3.50 3.24 0.76
C LEU A 102 3.81 4.71 0.46
N GLY A 103 4.10 5.50 1.48
CA GLY A 103 4.27 6.95 1.37
C GLY A 103 5.32 7.49 2.33
N PHE A 104 4.99 8.56 3.02
CA PHE A 104 5.87 9.21 3.98
C PHE A 104 5.38 9.06 5.44
N MET A 105 4.13 8.64 5.66
CA MET A 105 3.55 8.52 7.00
C MET A 105 4.27 7.46 7.84
N GLU A 106 4.75 6.38 7.22
CA GLU A 106 5.51 5.31 7.86
C GLU A 106 7.00 5.61 8.07
N SER A 107 7.46 6.81 7.75
CA SER A 107 8.91 7.17 7.75
C SER A 107 9.63 6.89 9.07
N HIS A 108 8.94 6.99 10.19
CA HIS A 108 9.47 6.73 11.54
C HIS A 108 9.07 5.36 12.11
N ALA A 109 8.31 4.55 11.38
CA ALA A 109 7.84 3.23 11.81
C ALA A 109 8.84 2.15 11.40
N GLU A 110 9.89 1.94 12.20
CA GLU A 110 11.03 1.10 11.85
C GLU A 110 10.65 -0.37 11.66
N GLN A 111 9.82 -0.94 12.55
CA GLN A 111 9.36 -2.33 12.44
C GLN A 111 8.47 -2.53 11.21
N PHE A 112 7.59 -1.57 10.94
CA PHE A 112 6.74 -1.60 9.76
C PHE A 112 7.57 -1.57 8.46
N LYS A 113 8.53 -0.64 8.35
CA LYS A 113 9.44 -0.55 7.20
C LYS A 113 10.25 -1.83 7.01
N ALA A 114 10.82 -2.37 8.09
CA ALA A 114 11.57 -3.63 8.05
C ALA A 114 10.71 -4.79 7.57
N THR A 115 9.44 -4.86 8.01
CA THR A 115 8.49 -5.89 7.60
C THR A 115 8.13 -5.77 6.12
N VAL A 116 7.92 -4.55 5.61
CA VAL A 116 7.70 -4.32 4.18
C VAL A 116 8.90 -4.85 3.37
N LEU A 117 10.12 -4.47 3.72
CA LEU A 117 11.33 -4.92 3.02
C LEU A 117 11.50 -6.44 3.10
N LYS A 118 11.20 -7.06 4.23
CA LYS A 118 11.22 -8.53 4.37
C LYS A 118 10.27 -9.21 3.39
N HIS A 119 9.08 -8.65 3.14
CA HIS A 119 8.17 -9.19 2.13
C HIS A 119 8.71 -9.01 0.71
N LEU A 120 9.42 -7.91 0.43
CA LEU A 120 10.09 -7.69 -0.85
C LEU A 120 11.30 -8.61 -1.06
N ASP A 121 11.92 -9.10 0.01
CA ASP A 121 12.93 -10.18 -0.08
C ASP A 121 12.32 -11.57 -0.30
N GLY A 122 11.02 -11.72 -0.06
CA GLY A 122 10.30 -12.98 -0.12
C GLY A 122 9.87 -13.39 -1.53
N ASN A 123 9.19 -14.55 -1.61
CA ASN A 123 8.74 -15.13 -2.87
C ASN A 123 7.25 -14.95 -3.14
N VAL A 124 6.45 -14.54 -2.14
CA VAL A 124 5.02 -14.27 -2.34
C VAL A 124 4.87 -12.93 -3.09
N PRO A 125 4.16 -12.91 -4.22
CA PRO A 125 4.02 -11.68 -5.00
C PRO A 125 3.44 -10.53 -4.17
N VAL A 126 4.08 -9.37 -4.26
CA VAL A 126 3.59 -8.12 -3.67
C VAL A 126 3.11 -7.22 -4.80
N ILE A 127 1.96 -6.56 -4.61
CA ILE A 127 1.53 -5.42 -5.39
C ILE A 127 1.35 -4.22 -4.46
N ALA A 128 2.05 -3.13 -4.76
CA ALA A 128 2.02 -1.95 -3.92
C ALA A 128 1.72 -0.67 -4.69
N ALA A 129 0.89 0.20 -4.10
CA ALA A 129 0.81 1.60 -4.49
C ALA A 129 1.92 2.37 -3.78
N VAL A 130 2.71 3.12 -4.53
CA VAL A 130 3.84 3.88 -4.00
C VAL A 130 3.70 5.35 -4.39
N LYS A 131 3.82 6.25 -3.43
CA LYS A 131 3.84 7.69 -3.70
C LYS A 131 5.09 8.09 -4.46
N GLU A 132 4.89 9.00 -5.41
CA GLU A 132 5.97 9.65 -6.16
C GLU A 132 6.69 10.69 -5.28
N LYS A 133 7.31 10.22 -4.21
CA LYS A 133 8.12 11.03 -3.28
C LYS A 133 9.47 10.36 -3.07
N ASN A 134 10.46 11.17 -2.74
CA ASN A 134 11.80 10.69 -2.43
C ASN A 134 12.02 10.74 -0.91
N THR A 135 11.92 9.59 -0.29
CA THR A 135 12.39 9.36 1.08
C THR A 135 13.36 8.18 1.04
N PRO A 136 14.29 8.07 2.00
CA PRO A 136 15.22 6.93 2.01
C PRO A 136 14.52 5.57 1.95
N PHE A 137 13.39 5.42 2.63
CA PHE A 137 12.59 4.20 2.61
C PHE A 137 11.95 3.94 1.24
N LEU A 138 11.28 4.94 0.65
CA LEU A 138 10.66 4.79 -0.67
C LEU A 138 11.69 4.54 -1.77
N ASP A 139 12.88 5.09 -1.63
CA ASP A 139 13.98 4.84 -2.57
C ASP A 139 14.49 3.40 -2.44
N GLN A 140 14.61 2.86 -1.22
CA GLN A 140 14.91 1.43 -1.02
C GLN A 140 13.84 0.52 -1.65
N VAL A 141 12.55 0.84 -1.46
CA VAL A 141 11.44 0.08 -2.06
C VAL A 141 11.49 0.13 -3.58
N LYS A 142 11.59 1.33 -4.17
CA LYS A 142 11.61 1.51 -5.63
C LYS A 142 12.82 0.88 -6.31
N ASN A 143 13.97 0.87 -5.66
CA ASN A 143 15.21 0.30 -6.17
C ASN A 143 15.45 -1.16 -5.74
N HIS A 144 14.47 -1.78 -5.08
CA HIS A 144 14.61 -3.15 -4.61
C HIS A 144 14.77 -4.13 -5.80
N PRO A 145 15.78 -5.04 -5.78
CA PRO A 145 16.11 -5.88 -6.94
C PRO A 145 14.99 -6.82 -7.37
N ASN A 146 14.11 -7.20 -6.44
CA ASN A 146 12.96 -8.07 -6.72
C ASN A 146 11.71 -7.28 -7.17
N CYS A 147 11.79 -5.96 -7.30
CA CYS A 147 10.65 -5.11 -7.64
C CYS A 147 10.73 -4.61 -9.08
N LYS A 148 9.56 -4.50 -9.70
CA LYS A 148 9.37 -3.79 -10.97
C LYS A 148 8.42 -2.62 -10.77
N CYS A 149 8.90 -1.41 -11.09
CA CYS A 149 8.10 -0.20 -11.05
C CYS A 149 7.33 -0.01 -12.36
N PHE A 150 6.05 0.33 -12.22
CA PHE A 150 5.16 0.77 -13.28
C PHE A 150 4.70 2.18 -12.94
N PHE A 151 5.03 3.15 -13.80
CA PHE A 151 4.72 4.56 -13.58
C PHE A 151 3.38 4.89 -14.23
N ILE A 152 2.39 5.22 -13.39
CA ILE A 152 1.03 5.55 -13.83
C ILE A 152 0.83 7.05 -13.97
N ASN A 153 0.15 7.44 -15.05
CA ASN A 153 -0.39 8.78 -15.28
C ASN A 153 -1.83 8.70 -15.86
N GLU A 154 -2.46 9.81 -16.08
CA GLU A 154 -3.84 9.87 -16.60
C GLU A 154 -4.00 9.29 -18.01
N GLU A 155 -2.94 9.34 -18.83
CA GLU A 155 -2.96 8.90 -20.22
C GLU A 155 -2.77 7.39 -20.36
N ASN A 156 -1.91 6.77 -19.52
CA ASN A 156 -1.50 5.38 -19.68
C ASN A 156 -2.23 4.37 -18.77
N ARG A 157 -3.05 4.82 -17.83
CA ARG A 157 -3.62 3.97 -16.77
C ARG A 157 -4.40 2.75 -17.26
N ASP A 158 -5.09 2.84 -18.39
CA ASP A 158 -5.89 1.73 -18.92
C ASP A 158 -4.98 0.67 -19.57
N GLU A 159 -4.06 1.07 -20.42
CA GLU A 159 -3.05 0.19 -21.03
C GLU A 159 -2.16 -0.45 -19.97
N LEU A 160 -1.74 0.34 -18.98
CA LEU A 160 -0.91 -0.13 -17.87
C LEU A 160 -1.62 -1.21 -17.04
N THR A 161 -2.94 -1.13 -16.90
CA THR A 161 -3.72 -2.13 -16.17
C THR A 161 -3.56 -3.50 -16.81
N ASP A 162 -3.71 -3.62 -18.11
CA ASP A 162 -3.58 -4.89 -18.85
C ASP A 162 -2.15 -5.44 -18.76
N MET A 163 -1.15 -4.58 -18.90
CA MET A 163 0.26 -4.96 -18.74
C MET A 163 0.56 -5.52 -17.34
N VAL A 164 0.02 -4.92 -16.30
CA VAL A 164 0.23 -5.35 -14.91
C VAL A 164 -0.51 -6.65 -14.63
N ILE A 165 -1.72 -6.85 -15.16
CA ILE A 165 -2.46 -8.11 -15.07
C ILE A 165 -1.63 -9.25 -15.67
N ASP A 166 -1.14 -9.08 -16.88
CA ASP A 166 -0.33 -10.09 -17.57
C ASP A 166 0.97 -10.37 -16.82
N TYR A 167 1.57 -9.34 -16.25
CA TYR A 167 2.80 -9.49 -15.48
C TYR A 167 2.57 -10.25 -14.18
N LEU A 168 1.50 -9.94 -13.43
CA LEU A 168 1.20 -10.61 -12.17
C LEU A 168 0.77 -12.08 -12.38
N LYS A 169 -0.01 -12.35 -13.43
CA LYS A 169 -0.41 -13.74 -13.79
C LYS A 169 0.77 -14.68 -14.03
N LYS A 170 1.88 -14.14 -14.52
CA LYS A 170 3.12 -14.93 -14.77
C LYS A 170 3.88 -15.29 -13.48
N GLN A 171 3.47 -14.77 -12.33
CA GLN A 171 4.09 -15.09 -11.04
C GLN A 171 3.47 -16.33 -10.36
N PHE A 172 2.38 -16.87 -10.91
CA PHE A 172 1.66 -18.05 -10.45
C PHE A 172 1.77 -19.19 -11.48
#